data_fc50fbb383df6affe363ff243aeb3ef1
#
_entry.id   fc50fbb383df6affe363ff243aeb3ef1
#
_cell.length_a   1.000
_cell.length_b   1.000
_cell.length_c   1.000
_cell.angle_alpha   90.00
_cell.angle_beta   90.00
_cell.angle_gamma   90.00
#
_symmetry.space_group_name_H-M   'P 1'
#
loop_
_entity.id
_entity.type
_entity.pdbx_description
1 polymer ?
#
loop_
_entity_poly.entity_id
_entity_poly.type
_entity_poly.pdbx_seq_one_letter_code
_entity_poly.pdbx_strand_id
1 'polypeptide(L)'
;PPDPHRVRSGYFGWTGDGHFGRWNITHAAYQTIGRDSFNQIANRPTRINAQMAAAELSIDYDWLRYRVGAFYSSGDAKPTNDTARGFDAILDNTSFAGGKFSFWNSQAIRLTQTGSALVESRSLIPSLRSSKIQGQANFVNPGLTLYNAGIDVDVTPKLRGFLNYNYLKFNRTEPLELLLFQPAVRHSIGHDLGVGFIYRPLLNENIVLVGGTSGLRPGTGFTDIYSSNCNGTPQGCGARTPTLWSAFVTLKFVY
;
A
#
# COMPACT_ATOMS: atom_id res chain seq x y z
N PRO A 1 -13.01 6.52 27.59
CA PRO A 1 -13.34 5.81 26.35
C PRO A 1 -13.12 6.78 25.19
N PRO A 2 -12.63 6.33 24.02
CA PRO A 2 -12.53 7.20 22.87
C PRO A 2 -13.94 7.69 22.50
N ASP A 3 -14.08 8.99 22.27
CA ASP A 3 -15.37 9.54 21.86
C ASP A 3 -15.75 8.97 20.49
N PRO A 4 -16.97 8.45 20.35
CA PRO A 4 -17.43 7.92 19.08
C PRO A 4 -17.49 9.04 18.05
N HIS A 5 -16.80 8.88 16.94
CA HIS A 5 -16.84 9.85 15.85
C HIS A 5 -17.42 9.24 14.57
N ARG A 6 -17.88 10.09 13.64
CA ARG A 6 -18.53 9.67 12.41
C ARG A 6 -17.80 10.23 11.21
N VAL A 7 -17.36 9.34 10.33
CA VAL A 7 -16.85 9.70 9.01
C VAL A 7 -17.96 9.56 7.97
N ARG A 8 -18.16 10.61 7.17
CA ARG A 8 -19.04 10.60 6.00
C ARG A 8 -18.24 11.07 4.81
N SER A 9 -18.09 10.21 3.80
CA SER A 9 -17.34 10.51 2.59
C SER A 9 -18.06 10.02 1.34
N GLY A 10 -17.95 10.80 0.27
CA GLY A 10 -18.35 10.43 -1.07
C GLY A 10 -17.12 10.26 -1.95
N TYR A 11 -17.13 9.23 -2.79
CA TYR A 11 -16.06 8.94 -3.74
C TYR A 11 -16.58 9.12 -5.16
N PHE A 12 -15.89 9.95 -5.93
CA PHE A 12 -16.18 10.19 -7.34
C PHE A 12 -14.98 9.69 -8.12
N GLY A 13 -15.22 8.75 -9.01
CA GLY A 13 -14.11 8.09 -9.69
C GLY A 13 -14.36 7.80 -11.15
N TRP A 14 -13.26 7.62 -11.85
CA TRP A 14 -13.18 7.11 -13.20
C TRP A 14 -12.28 5.89 -13.17
N THR A 15 -12.78 4.78 -13.70
CA THR A 15 -12.00 3.55 -13.85
C THR A 15 -12.20 3.03 -15.26
N GLY A 16 -11.19 2.38 -15.79
CA GLY A 16 -11.29 1.74 -17.08
C GLY A 16 -10.20 0.69 -17.28
N ASP A 17 -10.52 -0.27 -18.10
CA ASP A 17 -9.60 -1.27 -18.60
C ASP A 17 -9.86 -1.47 -20.10
N GLY A 18 -8.83 -1.84 -20.83
CA GLY A 18 -8.93 -2.04 -22.26
C GLY A 18 -7.65 -2.59 -22.85
N HIS A 19 -7.73 -2.93 -24.14
CA HIS A 19 -6.56 -3.37 -24.88
C HIS A 19 -6.57 -2.81 -26.31
N PHE A 20 -5.40 -2.65 -26.87
CA PHE A 20 -5.19 -2.41 -28.30
C PHE A 20 -3.97 -3.18 -28.78
N GLY A 21 -4.18 -4.09 -29.71
CA GLY A 21 -3.16 -5.05 -30.11
C GLY A 21 -2.70 -5.91 -28.93
N ARG A 22 -1.40 -5.85 -28.58
CA ARG A 22 -0.82 -6.59 -27.46
C ARG A 22 -0.75 -5.79 -26.16
N TRP A 23 -1.14 -4.52 -26.20
CA TRP A 23 -1.08 -3.64 -25.05
C TRP A 23 -2.38 -3.70 -24.26
N ASN A 24 -2.26 -3.85 -22.95
CA ASN A 24 -3.37 -3.75 -22.02
C ASN A 24 -3.15 -2.54 -21.12
N ILE A 25 -4.20 -1.80 -20.86
CA ILE A 25 -4.19 -0.66 -19.96
C ILE A 25 -5.31 -0.80 -18.93
N THR A 26 -4.97 -0.59 -17.66
CA THR A 26 -5.95 -0.48 -16.56
C THR A 26 -5.66 0.79 -15.82
N HIS A 27 -6.69 1.59 -15.51
CA HIS A 27 -6.51 2.83 -14.78
C HIS A 27 -7.68 3.11 -13.84
N ALA A 28 -7.39 3.87 -12.80
CA ALA A 28 -8.38 4.36 -11.85
C ALA A 28 -7.97 5.73 -11.33
N ALA A 29 -8.93 6.63 -11.17
CA ALA A 29 -8.72 7.91 -10.51
C ALA A 29 -9.94 8.23 -9.64
N TYR A 30 -9.72 8.69 -8.41
CA TYR A 30 -10.77 9.02 -7.46
C TYR A 30 -10.51 10.35 -6.79
N GLN A 31 -11.60 11.12 -6.63
CA GLN A 31 -11.71 12.26 -5.75
C GLN A 31 -12.61 11.89 -4.59
N THR A 32 -12.16 12.13 -3.37
CA THR A 32 -12.95 11.90 -2.15
C THR A 32 -13.22 13.23 -1.47
N ILE A 33 -14.48 13.48 -1.14
CA ILE A 33 -14.93 14.63 -0.37
C ILE A 33 -15.80 14.18 0.79
N GLY A 34 -15.73 14.90 1.91
CA GLY A 34 -16.54 14.52 3.07
C GLY A 34 -16.23 15.29 4.35
N ARG A 35 -16.60 14.69 5.46
CA ARG A 35 -16.36 15.22 6.82
C ARG A 35 -16.12 14.08 7.79
N ASP A 36 -15.19 14.30 8.70
CA ASP A 36 -14.97 13.51 9.90
C ASP A 36 -15.34 14.39 11.11
N SER A 37 -16.24 13.90 11.96
CA SER A 37 -16.69 14.66 13.13
C SER A 37 -15.59 14.87 14.18
N PHE A 38 -14.59 14.00 14.19
CA PHE A 38 -13.40 14.14 15.02
C PHE A 38 -12.28 13.22 14.52
N ASN A 39 -11.19 13.77 14.02
CA ASN A 39 -10.03 12.99 13.67
C ASN A 39 -9.02 12.96 14.83
N GLN A 40 -8.61 11.76 15.24
CA GLN A 40 -7.74 11.58 16.40
C GLN A 40 -6.33 12.16 16.20
N ILE A 41 -5.80 12.12 14.97
CA ILE A 41 -4.46 12.67 14.66
C ILE A 41 -4.52 14.19 14.60
N ALA A 42 -5.53 14.75 13.90
CA ALA A 42 -5.74 16.18 13.83
C ALA A 42 -6.24 16.79 15.17
N ASN A 43 -6.77 15.95 16.07
CA ASN A 43 -7.42 16.33 17.33
C ASN A 43 -8.54 17.37 17.16
N ARG A 44 -9.33 17.22 16.07
CA ARG A 44 -10.44 18.12 15.72
C ARG A 44 -11.35 17.54 14.66
N PRO A 45 -12.54 18.14 14.42
CA PRO A 45 -13.33 17.88 13.22
C PRO A 45 -12.56 18.29 11.96
N THR A 46 -12.63 17.45 10.90
CA THR A 46 -11.96 17.73 9.63
C THR A 46 -12.91 17.62 8.44
N ARG A 47 -12.69 18.45 7.42
CA ARG A 47 -13.23 18.26 6.08
C ARG A 47 -12.30 17.34 5.30
N ILE A 48 -12.86 16.46 4.49
CA ILE A 48 -12.11 15.52 3.67
C ILE A 48 -12.05 16.05 2.24
N ASN A 49 -10.83 16.10 1.69
CA ASN A 49 -10.59 16.46 0.28
C ASN A 49 -9.31 15.77 -0.19
N ALA A 50 -9.46 14.56 -0.74
CA ALA A 50 -8.35 13.67 -1.02
C ALA A 50 -8.48 13.03 -2.40
N GLN A 51 -7.34 12.61 -2.97
CA GLN A 51 -7.25 12.12 -4.36
C GLN A 51 -6.41 10.86 -4.45
N MET A 52 -6.76 10.00 -5.42
CA MET A 52 -5.98 8.83 -5.79
C MET A 52 -5.96 8.66 -7.31
N ALA A 53 -4.85 8.18 -7.84
CA ALA A 53 -4.74 7.72 -9.22
C ALA A 53 -3.85 6.47 -9.28
N ALA A 54 -4.23 5.52 -10.14
CA ALA A 54 -3.48 4.32 -10.43
C ALA A 54 -3.55 4.01 -11.92
N ALA A 55 -2.47 3.50 -12.47
CA ALA A 55 -2.45 2.97 -13.83
C ALA A 55 -1.47 1.80 -13.93
N GLU A 56 -1.83 0.80 -14.70
CA GLU A 56 -0.97 -0.30 -15.12
C GLU A 56 -1.04 -0.45 -16.63
N LEU A 57 0.12 -0.52 -17.26
CA LEU A 57 0.29 -0.85 -18.66
C LEU A 57 1.00 -2.20 -18.75
N SER A 58 0.47 -3.12 -19.55
CA SER A 58 1.10 -4.40 -19.79
C SER A 58 1.12 -4.76 -21.27
N ILE A 59 2.09 -5.57 -21.63
CA ILE A 59 2.21 -6.13 -22.97
C ILE A 59 2.34 -7.64 -22.90
N ASP A 60 1.51 -8.32 -23.70
CA ASP A 60 1.54 -9.76 -23.82
C ASP A 60 2.48 -10.15 -24.98
N TYR A 61 3.49 -10.96 -24.66
CA TYR A 61 4.42 -11.48 -25.62
C TYR A 61 4.57 -12.99 -25.45
N ASP A 62 3.71 -13.73 -26.15
CA ASP A 62 3.61 -15.18 -26.11
C ASP A 62 3.34 -15.71 -24.68
N TRP A 63 4.29 -16.40 -24.07
CA TRP A 63 4.19 -16.94 -22.72
C TRP A 63 4.65 -15.95 -21.61
N LEU A 64 4.99 -14.72 -21.98
CA LEU A 64 5.44 -13.65 -21.10
C LEU A 64 4.46 -12.48 -21.12
N ARG A 65 4.24 -11.88 -19.95
CA ARG A 65 3.60 -10.59 -19.80
C ARG A 65 4.51 -9.66 -19.02
N TYR A 66 4.85 -8.53 -19.60
CA TYR A 66 5.55 -7.45 -18.92
C TYR A 66 4.55 -6.41 -18.44
N ARG A 67 4.73 -5.95 -17.20
CA ARG A 67 3.84 -4.95 -16.57
C ARG A 67 4.67 -3.81 -16.01
N VAL A 68 4.17 -2.59 -16.19
CA VAL A 68 4.64 -1.40 -15.47
C VAL A 68 3.43 -0.65 -14.93
N GLY A 69 3.56 -0.13 -13.72
CA GLY A 69 2.45 0.55 -13.08
C GLY A 69 2.90 1.70 -12.19
N ALA A 70 1.97 2.59 -11.92
CA ALA A 70 2.14 3.68 -10.97
C ALA A 70 0.89 3.82 -10.12
N PHE A 71 1.09 4.13 -8.85
CA PHE A 71 0.04 4.45 -7.90
C PHE A 71 0.40 5.73 -7.17
N TYR A 72 -0.59 6.60 -7.02
CA TYR A 72 -0.53 7.82 -6.26
C TYR A 72 -1.75 7.92 -5.35
N SER A 73 -1.53 8.15 -4.06
CA SER A 73 -2.56 8.64 -3.15
C SER A 73 -2.06 9.90 -2.46
N SER A 74 -2.92 10.91 -2.38
CA SER A 74 -2.58 12.16 -1.71
C SER A 74 -2.29 11.90 -0.23
N GLY A 75 -1.36 12.66 0.34
CA GLY A 75 -1.06 12.74 1.75
C GLY A 75 -1.46 14.09 2.33
N ASP A 76 -1.54 14.18 3.64
CA ASP A 76 -1.90 15.40 4.35
C ASP A 76 -0.64 16.17 4.77
N ALA A 77 -0.40 17.33 4.16
CA ALA A 77 0.73 18.19 4.48
C ALA A 77 0.51 19.07 5.72
N LYS A 78 -0.70 19.12 6.27
CA LYS A 78 -1.04 19.96 7.43
C LYS A 78 -1.97 19.19 8.37
N PRO A 79 -1.48 18.12 9.03
CA PRO A 79 -2.32 17.18 9.77
C PRO A 79 -3.07 17.78 10.95
N THR A 80 -2.72 19.00 11.37
CA THR A 80 -3.38 19.71 12.49
C THR A 80 -4.42 20.73 12.06
N ASN A 81 -4.66 20.93 10.75
CA ASN A 81 -5.65 21.87 10.26
C ASN A 81 -7.07 21.23 10.18
N ASP A 82 -8.04 21.95 9.65
CA ASP A 82 -9.44 21.54 9.50
C ASP A 82 -9.73 20.75 8.22
N THR A 83 -8.72 20.40 7.42
CA THR A 83 -8.91 19.75 6.13
C THR A 83 -7.95 18.58 5.98
N ALA A 84 -8.47 17.37 6.05
CA ALA A 84 -7.75 16.12 5.83
C ALA A 84 -7.59 15.84 4.33
N ARG A 85 -6.36 15.66 3.87
CA ARG A 85 -6.00 15.49 2.45
C ARG A 85 -5.38 14.14 2.11
N GLY A 86 -5.15 13.27 3.07
CA GLY A 86 -4.67 11.92 2.84
C GLY A 86 -5.80 11.05 2.29
N PHE A 87 -5.59 10.42 1.14
CA PHE A 87 -6.60 9.51 0.58
C PHE A 87 -6.65 8.22 1.40
N ASP A 88 -7.85 7.75 1.68
CA ASP A 88 -8.10 6.44 2.24
C ASP A 88 -9.23 5.74 1.48
N ALA A 89 -9.15 4.44 1.31
CA ALA A 89 -10.10 3.65 0.53
C ALA A 89 -11.11 2.94 1.44
N ILE A 90 -12.33 2.75 0.96
CA ILE A 90 -13.31 1.88 1.62
C ILE A 90 -12.90 0.41 1.46
N LEU A 91 -12.47 0.05 0.25
CA LEU A 91 -11.99 -1.29 -0.10
C LEU A 91 -10.65 -1.15 -0.79
N ASP A 92 -9.68 -1.92 -0.33
CA ASP A 92 -8.35 -1.96 -0.93
C ASP A 92 -8.30 -2.97 -2.09
N ASN A 93 -7.63 -2.61 -3.20
CA ASN A 93 -7.34 -3.54 -4.28
C ASN A 93 -6.05 -4.31 -3.96
N THR A 94 -6.20 -5.57 -3.62
CA THR A 94 -5.08 -6.41 -3.21
C THR A 94 -4.30 -7.02 -4.38
N SER A 95 -4.74 -6.88 -5.61
CA SER A 95 -4.09 -7.47 -6.79
C SER A 95 -3.11 -6.53 -7.49
N PHE A 96 -3.24 -5.22 -7.31
CA PHE A 96 -2.34 -4.22 -7.89
C PHE A 96 -0.92 -4.33 -7.31
N ALA A 97 0.10 -3.97 -8.11
CA ALA A 97 1.51 -3.92 -7.71
C ALA A 97 2.04 -5.22 -7.08
N GLY A 98 1.64 -6.36 -7.63
CA GLY A 98 2.04 -7.69 -7.17
C GLY A 98 1.14 -8.32 -6.10
N GLY A 99 0.23 -7.57 -5.51
CA GLY A 99 -0.74 -8.08 -4.54
C GLY A 99 -0.08 -8.88 -3.42
N LYS A 100 -0.49 -10.14 -3.25
CA LYS A 100 0.05 -11.04 -2.21
C LYS A 100 1.54 -11.40 -2.37
N PHE A 101 2.13 -11.15 -3.54
CA PHE A 101 3.56 -11.33 -3.81
C PHE A 101 4.38 -10.07 -3.52
N SER A 102 3.79 -9.02 -2.98
CA SER A 102 4.45 -7.83 -2.44
C SER A 102 4.47 -7.91 -0.91
N PHE A 103 5.62 -7.65 -0.28
CA PHE A 103 5.71 -7.59 1.18
C PHE A 103 4.85 -6.44 1.71
N TRP A 104 4.98 -5.26 1.12
CA TRP A 104 4.23 -4.06 1.53
C TRP A 104 2.72 -4.27 1.48
N ASN A 105 2.21 -4.87 0.40
CA ASN A 105 0.77 -5.08 0.24
C ASN A 105 0.24 -6.24 1.10
N SER A 106 1.03 -7.29 1.32
CA SER A 106 0.57 -8.50 2.00
C SER A 106 0.64 -8.43 3.52
N GLN A 107 1.56 -7.62 4.08
CA GLN A 107 1.84 -7.61 5.50
C GLN A 107 1.26 -6.38 6.20
N ALA A 108 0.72 -6.57 7.41
CA ALA A 108 0.43 -5.46 8.30
C ALA A 108 1.73 -5.00 8.97
N ILE A 109 2.02 -3.70 8.89
CA ILE A 109 3.21 -3.09 9.50
C ILE A 109 2.73 -2.13 10.59
N ARG A 110 3.10 -2.43 11.85
CA ARG A 110 2.67 -1.64 13.00
C ARG A 110 3.63 -0.51 13.31
N LEU A 111 3.09 0.66 13.65
CA LEU A 111 3.85 1.74 14.25
C LEU A 111 4.04 1.46 15.75
N THR A 112 5.26 1.25 16.16
CA THR A 112 5.59 1.01 17.57
C THR A 112 5.15 2.19 18.44
N GLN A 113 4.59 1.88 19.62
CA GLN A 113 4.17 2.85 20.65
C GLN A 113 2.95 3.73 20.31
N THR A 114 2.34 3.60 19.14
CA THR A 114 1.20 4.45 18.75
C THR A 114 -0.16 3.75 18.81
N GLY A 115 -0.18 2.42 18.85
CA GLY A 115 -1.40 1.63 18.70
C GLY A 115 -1.95 1.57 17.25
N SER A 116 -1.33 2.32 16.31
CA SER A 116 -1.74 2.38 14.90
C SER A 116 -0.89 1.46 14.02
N ALA A 117 -1.44 1.04 12.88
CA ALA A 117 -0.68 0.44 11.81
C ALA A 117 -0.16 1.51 10.85
N LEU A 118 1.06 1.36 10.35
CA LEU A 118 1.54 2.13 9.21
C LEU A 118 0.74 1.76 7.97
N VAL A 119 0.62 0.47 7.71
CA VAL A 119 -0.20 -0.10 6.64
C VAL A 119 -0.88 -1.37 7.15
N GLU A 120 -2.12 -1.59 6.77
CA GLU A 120 -2.85 -2.81 7.08
C GLU A 120 -2.56 -3.91 6.04
N SER A 121 -2.71 -5.17 6.43
CA SER A 121 -2.59 -6.29 5.51
C SER A 121 -3.59 -6.17 4.36
N ARG A 122 -3.12 -6.39 3.16
CA ARG A 122 -3.86 -6.26 1.90
C ARG A 122 -4.26 -4.82 1.55
N SER A 123 -3.53 -3.84 2.06
CA SER A 123 -3.67 -2.43 1.71
C SER A 123 -2.37 -1.90 1.13
N LEU A 124 -2.48 -0.99 0.16
CA LEU A 124 -1.32 -0.22 -0.33
C LEU A 124 -1.13 1.06 0.47
N ILE A 125 -2.22 1.62 0.99
CA ILE A 125 -2.24 2.96 1.58
C ILE A 125 -1.72 2.91 3.02
N PRO A 126 -0.73 3.72 3.38
CA PRO A 126 -0.29 3.89 4.77
C PRO A 126 -1.31 4.74 5.54
N SER A 127 -2.47 4.14 5.84
CA SER A 127 -3.65 4.86 6.33
C SER A 127 -3.58 5.25 7.80
N LEU A 128 -2.61 4.76 8.56
CA LEU A 128 -2.45 5.03 10.00
C LEU A 128 -3.69 4.68 10.82
N ARG A 129 -4.42 3.63 10.43
CA ARG A 129 -5.64 3.20 11.13
C ARG A 129 -5.29 2.60 12.49
N SER A 130 -6.12 2.88 13.48
CA SER A 130 -5.94 2.41 14.87
C SER A 130 -6.66 1.10 15.17
N SER A 131 -7.47 0.57 14.28
CA SER A 131 -8.26 -0.62 14.52
C SER A 131 -7.50 -1.91 14.24
N LYS A 132 -7.95 -2.96 14.91
CA LYS A 132 -7.37 -4.31 14.78
C LYS A 132 -7.64 -4.94 13.41
N ILE A 133 -8.75 -4.58 12.77
CA ILE A 133 -9.18 -5.14 11.49
C ILE A 133 -9.84 -4.01 10.71
N GLN A 134 -9.18 -3.47 9.71
CA GLN A 134 -9.71 -2.47 8.78
C GLN A 134 -10.13 -1.11 9.35
N GLY A 135 -10.19 -0.86 10.63
CA GLY A 135 -10.49 0.41 11.28
C GLY A 135 -11.39 1.39 10.52
N GLN A 136 -11.78 2.42 11.17
CA GLN A 136 -12.45 3.53 10.51
C GLN A 136 -11.48 4.24 9.56
N ALA A 137 -11.96 4.66 8.39
CA ALA A 137 -11.16 5.38 7.40
C ALA A 137 -10.51 6.62 8.02
N ASN A 138 -9.22 6.81 7.75
CA ASN A 138 -8.45 7.93 8.26
C ASN A 138 -7.83 8.73 7.10
N PHE A 139 -8.29 9.97 6.94
CA PHE A 139 -7.84 10.87 5.89
C PHE A 139 -6.70 11.81 6.33
N VAL A 140 -6.21 11.67 7.55
CA VAL A 140 -4.97 12.31 8.03
C VAL A 140 -3.87 11.26 7.98
N ASN A 141 -3.32 11.04 6.80
CA ASN A 141 -2.32 10.00 6.54
C ASN A 141 -1.27 10.49 5.55
N PRO A 142 -0.11 9.83 5.45
CA PRO A 142 0.99 10.26 4.59
C PRO A 142 0.74 10.08 3.09
N GLY A 143 -0.26 9.29 2.68
CA GLY A 143 -0.40 8.90 1.28
C GLY A 143 0.80 8.11 0.74
N LEU A 144 0.71 7.67 -0.50
CA LEU A 144 1.70 6.81 -1.14
C LEU A 144 1.96 7.22 -2.59
N THR A 145 3.21 7.18 -2.99
CA THR A 145 3.63 7.11 -4.39
C THR A 145 4.38 5.81 -4.60
N LEU A 146 3.91 4.98 -5.55
CA LEU A 146 4.49 3.68 -5.85
C LEU A 146 4.72 3.55 -7.35
N TYR A 147 5.87 3.01 -7.72
CA TYR A 147 6.18 2.57 -9.08
C TYR A 147 6.39 1.08 -9.08
N ASN A 148 5.75 0.40 -10.02
CA ASN A 148 5.74 -1.05 -10.15
C ASN A 148 6.36 -1.48 -11.48
N ALA A 149 7.08 -2.60 -11.45
CA ALA A 149 7.45 -3.36 -12.62
C ALA A 149 7.26 -4.85 -12.32
N GLY A 150 6.73 -5.59 -13.27
CA GLY A 150 6.44 -7.01 -13.09
C GLY A 150 6.59 -7.82 -14.36
N ILE A 151 6.83 -9.11 -14.18
CA ILE A 151 6.85 -10.10 -15.25
C ILE A 151 6.01 -11.30 -14.80
N ASP A 152 5.05 -11.68 -15.61
CA ASP A 152 4.32 -12.92 -15.46
C ASP A 152 4.79 -13.91 -16.53
N VAL A 153 4.95 -15.17 -16.14
CA VAL A 153 5.57 -16.22 -16.95
C VAL A 153 4.67 -17.46 -16.96
N ASP A 154 4.05 -17.77 -18.07
CA ASP A 154 3.30 -19.02 -18.25
C ASP A 154 4.27 -20.15 -18.59
N VAL A 155 4.93 -20.74 -17.56
CA VAL A 155 5.95 -21.79 -17.70
C VAL A 155 5.37 -23.04 -18.35
N THR A 156 4.15 -23.40 -17.95
CA THR A 156 3.33 -24.45 -18.57
C THR A 156 1.85 -24.04 -18.45
N PRO A 157 0.90 -24.67 -19.17
CA PRO A 157 -0.51 -24.41 -18.98
C PRO A 157 -1.01 -24.57 -17.53
N LYS A 158 -0.28 -25.32 -16.70
CA LYS A 158 -0.59 -25.56 -15.30
C LYS A 158 0.17 -24.66 -14.31
N LEU A 159 1.27 -24.07 -14.73
CA LEU A 159 2.21 -23.34 -13.87
C LEU A 159 2.47 -21.94 -14.40
N ARG A 160 2.07 -20.94 -13.63
CA ARG A 160 2.37 -19.52 -13.86
C ARG A 160 3.29 -18.99 -12.77
N GLY A 161 4.38 -18.35 -13.16
CA GLY A 161 5.32 -17.66 -12.30
C GLY A 161 5.10 -16.14 -12.30
N PHE A 162 5.55 -15.47 -11.23
CA PHE A 162 5.47 -14.02 -11.06
C PHE A 162 6.77 -13.48 -10.52
N LEU A 163 7.22 -12.38 -11.09
CA LEU A 163 8.26 -11.52 -10.55
C LEU A 163 7.67 -10.12 -10.42
N ASN A 164 7.81 -9.49 -9.26
CA ASN A 164 7.27 -8.18 -8.98
C ASN A 164 8.27 -7.32 -8.23
N TYR A 165 8.41 -6.08 -8.64
CA TYR A 165 9.25 -5.08 -8.00
C TYR A 165 8.46 -3.80 -7.80
N ASN A 166 8.54 -3.22 -6.58
CA ASN A 166 7.95 -1.94 -6.24
C ASN A 166 9.01 -1.00 -5.65
N TYR A 167 8.96 0.25 -6.04
CA TYR A 167 9.62 1.35 -5.34
C TYR A 167 8.54 2.21 -4.66
N LEU A 168 8.68 2.42 -3.35
CA LEU A 168 7.65 3.05 -2.52
C LEU A 168 8.18 4.31 -1.83
N LYS A 169 7.33 5.35 -1.81
CA LYS A 169 7.59 6.62 -1.14
C LYS A 169 6.34 7.12 -0.44
N PHE A 170 6.47 7.69 0.75
CA PHE A 170 5.43 8.55 1.32
C PHE A 170 5.23 9.78 0.44
N ASN A 171 3.99 10.15 0.21
CA ASN A 171 3.67 11.39 -0.48
C ASN A 171 3.94 12.59 0.44
N ARG A 172 3.52 12.47 1.70
CA ARG A 172 3.74 13.44 2.79
C ARG A 172 4.22 12.71 4.04
N THR A 173 5.01 13.36 4.85
CA THR A 173 5.56 12.75 6.09
C THR A 173 5.05 13.41 7.35
N GLU A 174 4.42 14.58 7.23
CA GLU A 174 3.94 15.38 8.34
C GLU A 174 2.96 14.64 9.28
N PRO A 175 2.06 13.74 8.82
CA PRO A 175 1.24 12.93 9.73
C PRO A 175 2.07 11.94 10.56
N LEU A 176 3.15 11.40 9.99
CA LEU A 176 4.06 10.50 10.72
C LEU A 176 4.90 11.27 11.74
N GLU A 177 5.41 12.43 11.35
CA GLU A 177 6.17 13.33 12.23
C GLU A 177 5.34 13.73 13.46
N LEU A 178 4.07 14.10 13.24
CA LEU A 178 3.14 14.44 14.32
C LEU A 178 2.86 13.23 15.22
N LEU A 179 2.55 12.06 14.64
CA LEU A 179 2.15 10.88 15.41
C LEU A 179 3.32 10.27 16.21
N LEU A 180 4.54 10.36 15.67
CA LEU A 180 5.75 9.80 16.27
C LEU A 180 6.54 10.84 17.09
N PHE A 181 6.09 12.09 17.15
CA PHE A 181 6.81 13.19 17.79
C PHE A 181 8.24 13.36 17.25
N GLN A 182 8.41 13.20 15.93
CA GLN A 182 9.70 13.31 15.26
C GLN A 182 9.79 14.63 14.49
N PRO A 183 10.96 15.29 14.47
CA PRO A 183 11.11 16.60 13.81
C PRO A 183 11.12 16.50 12.28
N ALA A 184 11.49 15.35 11.72
CA ALA A 184 11.49 15.10 10.29
C ALA A 184 11.55 13.59 10.00
N VAL A 185 10.79 13.16 9.00
CA VAL A 185 10.81 11.81 8.43
C VAL A 185 11.05 11.93 6.92
N ARG A 186 12.01 11.16 6.38
CA ARG A 186 12.28 11.16 4.95
C ARG A 186 11.23 10.37 4.17
N HIS A 187 11.11 10.63 2.87
CA HIS A 187 10.01 10.07 2.06
C HIS A 187 10.20 8.61 1.64
N SER A 188 11.44 8.10 1.50
CA SER A 188 11.67 6.76 0.93
C SER A 188 11.25 5.65 1.88
N ILE A 189 10.21 4.89 1.51
CA ILE A 189 9.79 3.68 2.21
C ILE A 189 10.76 2.54 1.89
N GLY A 190 11.10 2.36 0.61
CA GLY A 190 12.07 1.36 0.20
C GLY A 190 11.72 0.64 -1.09
N HIS A 191 12.37 -0.52 -1.26
CA HIS A 191 12.28 -1.39 -2.42
C HIS A 191 11.67 -2.73 -1.99
N ASP A 192 10.59 -3.13 -2.65
CA ASP A 192 9.89 -4.38 -2.39
C ASP A 192 10.04 -5.30 -3.62
N LEU A 193 10.58 -6.48 -3.40
CA LEU A 193 10.77 -7.50 -4.42
C LEU A 193 10.03 -8.77 -4.00
N GLY A 194 9.24 -9.32 -4.92
CA GLY A 194 8.49 -10.54 -4.70
C GLY A 194 8.57 -11.50 -5.86
N VAL A 195 8.57 -12.78 -5.55
CA VAL A 195 8.46 -13.88 -6.51
C VAL A 195 7.41 -14.86 -6.05
N GLY A 196 6.71 -15.47 -7.00
CA GLY A 196 5.70 -16.44 -6.65
C GLY A 196 5.25 -17.28 -7.83
N PHE A 197 4.35 -18.20 -7.54
CA PHE A 197 3.78 -19.08 -8.55
C PHE A 197 2.32 -19.43 -8.22
N ILE A 198 1.59 -19.79 -9.27
CA ILE A 198 0.28 -20.43 -9.20
C ILE A 198 0.35 -21.73 -9.99
N TYR A 199 0.00 -22.83 -9.35
CA TYR A 199 -0.04 -24.16 -9.96
C TYR A 199 -1.45 -24.74 -9.92
N ARG A 200 -1.97 -25.13 -11.09
CA ARG A 200 -3.30 -25.74 -11.30
C ARG A 200 -3.14 -27.12 -11.91
N PRO A 201 -2.97 -28.17 -11.08
CA PRO A 201 -2.68 -29.52 -11.57
C PRO A 201 -3.74 -30.07 -12.51
N LEU A 202 -5.01 -29.72 -12.29
CA LEU A 202 -6.16 -30.19 -13.08
C LEU A 202 -6.59 -29.24 -14.18
N LEU A 203 -5.87 -28.13 -14.42
CA LEU A 203 -6.23 -27.06 -15.37
C LEU A 203 -7.56 -26.36 -15.05
N ASN A 204 -8.05 -26.50 -13.82
CA ASN A 204 -9.26 -25.85 -13.33
C ASN A 204 -8.99 -25.21 -11.95
N GLU A 205 -10.02 -24.63 -11.34
CA GLU A 205 -9.92 -23.97 -10.03
C GLU A 205 -10.21 -24.91 -8.83
N ASN A 206 -10.45 -26.23 -9.08
CA ASN A 206 -10.79 -27.17 -8.01
C ASN A 206 -9.61 -27.41 -7.06
N ILE A 207 -8.39 -27.47 -7.62
CA ILE A 207 -7.17 -27.56 -6.83
C ILE A 207 -6.20 -26.50 -7.34
N VAL A 208 -5.86 -25.55 -6.48
CA VAL A 208 -4.90 -24.49 -6.80
C VAL A 208 -3.87 -24.37 -5.67
N LEU A 209 -2.62 -24.55 -6.02
CA LEU A 209 -1.48 -24.28 -5.14
C LEU A 209 -0.89 -22.92 -5.49
N VAL A 210 -0.75 -22.04 -4.50
CA VAL A 210 -0.14 -20.74 -4.65
C VAL A 210 0.97 -20.60 -3.62
N GLY A 211 2.16 -20.22 -4.06
CA GLY A 211 3.27 -19.97 -3.16
C GLY A 211 4.11 -18.79 -3.61
N GLY A 212 4.79 -18.17 -2.66
CA GLY A 212 5.67 -17.06 -2.97
C GLY A 212 6.45 -16.58 -1.76
N THR A 213 7.44 -15.75 -2.05
CA THR A 213 8.24 -15.03 -1.08
C THR A 213 8.40 -13.59 -1.52
N SER A 214 8.49 -12.69 -0.56
CA SER A 214 8.71 -11.27 -0.82
C SER A 214 9.57 -10.64 0.26
N GLY A 215 10.28 -9.57 -0.09
CA GLY A 215 11.13 -8.84 0.83
C GLY A 215 11.09 -7.35 0.58
N LEU A 216 10.97 -6.59 1.66
CA LEU A 216 11.08 -5.14 1.66
C LEU A 216 12.48 -4.75 2.19
N ARG A 217 13.27 -4.12 1.32
CA ARG A 217 14.51 -3.44 1.73
C ARG A 217 14.15 -2.02 2.16
N PRO A 218 14.23 -1.70 3.46
CA PRO A 218 13.85 -0.40 3.98
C PRO A 218 14.63 0.76 3.36
N GLY A 219 13.92 1.81 3.01
CA GLY A 219 14.48 3.09 2.63
C GLY A 219 14.71 4.00 3.85
N THR A 220 15.16 5.19 3.58
CA THR A 220 15.55 6.15 4.64
C THR A 220 14.37 6.57 5.51
N GLY A 221 13.19 6.83 4.92
CA GLY A 221 12.01 7.23 5.68
C GLY A 221 11.45 6.10 6.54
N PHE A 222 11.47 4.87 6.03
CA PHE A 222 11.09 3.70 6.84
C PHE A 222 12.05 3.51 8.02
N THR A 223 13.35 3.70 7.79
CA THR A 223 14.36 3.65 8.85
C THR A 223 14.15 4.75 9.90
N ASP A 224 13.84 5.97 9.48
CA ASP A 224 13.58 7.09 10.40
C ASP A 224 12.42 6.78 11.36
N ILE A 225 11.35 6.13 10.86
CA ILE A 225 10.18 5.74 11.68
C ILE A 225 10.56 4.77 12.80
N TYR A 226 11.43 3.79 12.52
CA TYR A 226 11.78 2.73 13.48
C TYR A 226 13.09 2.93 14.23
N SER A 227 13.81 4.02 13.93
CA SER A 227 15.06 4.39 14.62
C SER A 227 14.91 5.65 15.47
N SER A 228 13.74 5.97 15.96
CA SER A 228 13.34 7.23 16.59
C SER A 228 14.07 7.62 17.87
N ASN A 229 14.93 6.79 18.41
CA ASN A 229 15.67 7.08 19.65
C ASN A 229 16.96 7.89 19.45
N CYS A 230 17.16 8.52 18.30
CA CYS A 230 18.41 9.14 17.92
C CYS A 230 18.35 10.66 17.90
N ASN A 231 18.01 11.26 19.04
CA ASN A 231 18.13 12.71 19.29
C ASN A 231 17.55 13.62 18.18
N GLY A 232 16.54 13.17 17.47
CA GLY A 232 15.80 13.97 16.52
C GLY A 232 16.57 14.38 15.24
N THR A 233 17.69 13.72 14.93
CA THR A 233 18.39 13.97 13.67
C THR A 233 17.81 13.14 12.52
N PRO A 234 17.53 13.73 11.34
CA PRO A 234 17.01 13.00 10.18
C PRO A 234 17.94 11.90 9.64
N GLN A 235 19.14 11.82 10.18
CA GLN A 235 20.17 10.89 9.72
C GLN A 235 20.15 9.53 10.42
N GLY A 236 19.27 9.33 11.39
CA GLY A 236 19.18 8.10 12.17
C GLY A 236 20.47 7.80 12.93
N CYS A 237 20.44 6.90 13.88
CA CYS A 237 21.62 6.52 14.66
C CYS A 237 22.55 5.55 13.94
N GLY A 238 22.61 5.51 12.64
CA GLY A 238 23.38 4.50 11.91
C GLY A 238 22.82 3.08 12.03
N ALA A 239 21.76 2.87 12.78
CA ALA A 239 21.06 1.60 12.85
C ALA A 239 20.37 1.33 11.50
N ARG A 240 20.81 0.31 10.80
CA ARG A 240 20.15 -0.13 9.56
C ARG A 240 18.97 -1.00 9.94
N THR A 241 17.77 -0.63 9.50
CA THR A 241 16.62 -1.52 9.57
C THR A 241 16.89 -2.74 8.69
N PRO A 242 16.80 -3.97 9.21
CA PRO A 242 17.05 -5.16 8.41
C PRO A 242 16.03 -5.28 7.27
N THR A 243 16.37 -6.00 6.22
CA THR A 243 15.41 -6.37 5.19
C THR A 243 14.31 -7.23 5.82
N LEU A 244 13.07 -6.82 5.63
CA LEU A 244 11.89 -7.57 6.06
C LEU A 244 11.54 -8.58 4.98
N TRP A 245 11.13 -9.79 5.37
CA TRP A 245 10.76 -10.82 4.40
C TRP A 245 9.55 -11.63 4.87
N SER A 246 8.85 -12.21 3.92
CA SER A 246 7.75 -13.13 4.16
C SER A 246 7.72 -14.22 3.10
N ALA A 247 7.20 -15.38 3.47
CA ALA A 247 6.92 -16.47 2.56
C ALA A 247 5.56 -17.08 2.91
N PHE A 248 4.85 -17.58 1.91
CA PHE A 248 3.58 -18.23 2.11
C PHE A 248 3.35 -19.35 1.10
N VAL A 249 2.54 -20.31 1.50
CA VAL A 249 1.96 -21.35 0.64
C VAL A 249 0.48 -21.46 0.97
N THR A 250 -0.35 -21.46 -0.05
CA THR A 250 -1.81 -21.63 0.08
C THR A 250 -2.26 -22.75 -0.84
N LEU A 251 -2.97 -23.71 -0.28
CA LEU A 251 -3.65 -24.76 -1.02
C LEU A 251 -5.16 -24.50 -0.95
N LYS A 252 -5.79 -24.33 -2.11
CA LYS A 252 -7.23 -24.09 -2.25
C LYS A 252 -7.87 -25.33 -2.85
N PHE A 253 -8.91 -25.80 -2.19
CA PHE A 253 -9.82 -26.81 -2.71
C PHE A 253 -11.21 -26.19 -2.91
N VAL A 254 -11.83 -26.49 -4.05
CA VAL A 254 -13.22 -26.10 -4.36
C VAL A 254 -13.93 -27.36 -4.85
N TYR A 255 -14.99 -27.74 -4.17
CA TYR A 255 -15.82 -28.90 -4.46
C TYR A 255 -17.28 -28.53 -4.62
#